data_1c83c9eab115fe6544bf860b74158267
#
_entry.id   1c83c9eab115fe6544bf860b74158267
#
_cell.length_a   1.000
_cell.length_b   1.000
_cell.length_c   1.000
_cell.angle_alpha   90.00
_cell.angle_beta   90.00
_cell.angle_gamma   90.00
#
_symmetry.space_group_name_H-M   'P 1'
#
loop_
_entity.id
_entity.type
_entity.pdbx_description
1 polymer ?
#
loop_
_entity_poly.entity_id
_entity_poly.type
_entity_poly.pdbx_seq_one_letter_code
_entity_poly.pdbx_strand_id
1 'polypeptide(L)'
;KIDDRVTFLNNLQKITSDVKFDIYGINKVQPIWADHYFKTIANCKMGLNLSRGKAIKYYSSDRITQIIGNGLVCLIDEKTKYQDFFSSEEMVFYKNLSDLSEKIQKISRDEKLRKKIGQKGKLKYMKYFNSNKVAQFIIEKTLGIKSKSFYLWSK
;
A
#
# COMPACT_ATOMS: atom_id res chain seq x y z
N LYS A 1 1.84 26.06 3.34
CA LYS A 1 0.75 25.23 3.86
C LYS A 1 1.36 23.89 4.24
N ILE A 2 1.22 23.48 5.51
CA ILE A 2 1.75 22.19 5.98
C ILE A 2 0.99 21.08 5.25
N ASP A 3 1.71 20.09 4.75
CA ASP A 3 1.09 18.92 4.10
C ASP A 3 0.37 18.09 5.17
N ASP A 4 -0.91 17.82 4.98
CA ASP A 4 -1.76 17.07 5.91
C ASP A 4 -1.16 15.70 6.28
N ARG A 5 -0.34 15.11 5.38
CA ARG A 5 0.39 13.87 5.64
C ARG A 5 1.42 14.00 6.74
N VAL A 6 2.10 15.14 6.83
CA VAL A 6 3.11 15.38 7.89
C VAL A 6 2.44 15.34 9.26
N THR A 7 1.32 16.05 9.40
CA THR A 7 0.54 16.06 10.65
C THR A 7 0.03 14.64 10.98
N PHE A 8 -0.50 13.94 9.98
CA PHE A 8 -0.99 12.57 10.15
C PHE A 8 0.11 11.63 10.62
N LEU A 9 1.29 11.65 9.97
CA LEU A 9 2.41 10.78 10.31
C LEU A 9 3.01 11.11 11.69
N ASN A 10 3.14 12.38 12.04
CA ASN A 10 3.61 12.79 13.35
C ASN A 10 2.68 12.33 14.49
N ASN A 11 1.36 12.41 14.25
CA ASN A 11 0.37 11.93 15.22
C ASN A 11 0.39 10.40 15.31
N LEU A 12 0.52 9.70 14.18
CA LEU A 12 0.62 8.24 14.16
C LEU A 12 1.84 7.75 14.96
N GLN A 13 3.01 8.36 14.77
CA GLN A 13 4.22 8.03 15.52
C GLN A 13 4.04 8.21 17.03
N LYS A 14 3.36 9.28 17.44
CA LYS A 14 3.11 9.55 18.87
C LYS A 14 2.26 8.48 19.55
N ILE A 15 1.22 7.99 18.86
CA ILE A 15 0.28 7.00 19.42
C ILE A 15 0.71 5.54 19.17
N THR A 16 1.80 5.33 18.42
CA THR A 16 2.33 3.99 18.07
C THR A 16 3.82 3.92 18.43
N SER A 17 4.15 4.27 19.66
CA SER A 17 5.53 4.48 20.16
C SER A 17 6.38 3.20 20.21
N ASP A 18 5.76 2.02 20.23
CA ASP A 18 6.42 0.71 20.28
C ASP A 18 6.83 0.16 18.88
N VAL A 19 6.60 0.93 17.82
CA VAL A 19 6.94 0.56 16.46
C VAL A 19 7.89 1.58 15.84
N LYS A 20 8.98 1.12 15.23
CA LYS A 20 9.89 1.97 14.47
C LYS A 20 9.27 2.37 13.15
N PHE A 21 9.28 3.67 12.86
CA PHE A 21 8.87 4.24 11.58
C PHE A 21 10.07 4.76 10.81
N ASP A 22 10.23 4.30 9.58
CA ASP A 22 11.20 4.83 8.63
C ASP A 22 10.46 5.84 7.71
N ILE A 23 10.61 7.12 7.98
CA ILE A 23 9.93 8.23 7.29
C ILE A 23 10.98 9.17 6.71
N TYR A 24 10.89 9.43 5.41
CA TYR A 24 11.83 10.23 4.65
C TYR A 24 11.15 11.37 3.90
N GLY A 25 11.87 12.45 3.62
CA GLY A 25 11.39 13.60 2.88
C GLY A 25 10.49 14.55 3.65
N ILE A 26 10.36 14.38 4.97
CA ILE A 26 9.64 15.28 5.88
C ILE A 26 10.43 15.48 7.17
N ASN A 27 10.03 16.45 8.01
CA ASN A 27 10.64 16.72 9.32
C ASN A 27 12.17 16.92 9.23
N LYS A 28 12.67 17.57 8.18
CA LYS A 28 14.11 17.78 7.90
C LYS A 28 14.90 16.49 7.62
N VAL A 29 14.25 15.33 7.51
CA VAL A 29 14.88 14.11 7.06
C VAL A 29 14.95 14.12 5.54
N GLN A 30 16.14 13.89 4.98
CA GLN A 30 16.34 13.87 3.54
C GLN A 30 15.54 12.73 2.88
N PRO A 31 14.95 12.94 1.68
CA PRO A 31 14.39 11.86 0.91
C PRO A 31 15.47 10.87 0.47
N ILE A 32 15.05 9.64 0.20
CA ILE A 32 15.94 8.57 -0.28
C ILE A 32 15.49 8.09 -1.65
N TRP A 33 16.45 7.67 -2.48
CA TRP A 33 16.21 7.21 -3.86
C TRP A 33 17.06 5.99 -4.20
N ALA A 34 16.76 5.39 -5.33
CA ALA A 34 17.51 4.29 -5.94
C ALA A 34 17.87 3.19 -4.93
N ASP A 35 19.12 2.78 -4.86
CA ASP A 35 19.58 1.69 -4.00
C ASP A 35 19.25 1.88 -2.52
N HIS A 36 19.34 3.11 -2.01
CA HIS A 36 18.99 3.38 -0.63
C HIS A 36 17.50 3.14 -0.37
N TYR A 37 16.63 3.55 -1.29
CA TYR A 37 15.22 3.26 -1.21
C TYR A 37 14.93 1.76 -1.25
N PHE A 38 15.54 1.02 -2.18
CA PHE A 38 15.35 -0.43 -2.29
C PHE A 38 15.86 -1.18 -1.06
N LYS A 39 17.02 -0.81 -0.52
CA LYS A 39 17.54 -1.38 0.72
C LYS A 39 16.63 -1.10 1.91
N THR A 40 16.09 0.10 1.99
CA THR A 40 15.17 0.48 3.07
C THR A 40 13.88 -0.33 3.00
N ILE A 41 13.22 -0.38 1.83
CA ILE A 41 11.95 -1.10 1.69
C ILE A 41 12.12 -2.61 1.90
N ALA A 42 13.26 -3.18 1.49
CA ALA A 42 13.56 -4.60 1.72
C ALA A 42 13.66 -4.96 3.21
N ASN A 43 14.01 -4.01 4.07
CA ASN A 43 14.08 -4.19 5.52
C ASN A 43 12.78 -3.82 6.25
N CYS A 44 11.81 -3.23 5.56
CA CYS A 44 10.51 -2.93 6.13
C CYS A 44 9.66 -4.19 6.30
N LYS A 45 8.69 -4.12 7.20
CA LYS A 45 7.74 -5.20 7.47
C LYS A 45 6.33 -4.86 6.96
N MET A 46 6.02 -3.59 6.93
CA MET A 46 4.74 -3.02 6.53
C MET A 46 4.99 -1.72 5.77
N GLY A 47 4.07 -1.33 4.92
CA GLY A 47 4.11 -0.05 4.25
C GLY A 47 2.76 0.67 4.29
N LEU A 48 2.79 1.96 4.58
CA LEU A 48 1.60 2.81 4.59
C LEU A 48 1.41 3.49 3.24
N ASN A 49 0.29 3.20 2.58
CA ASN A 49 -0.14 3.93 1.40
C ASN A 49 -1.01 5.13 1.82
N LEU A 50 -0.35 6.26 2.04
CA LEU A 50 -0.99 7.51 2.44
C LEU A 50 -1.08 8.46 1.25
N SER A 51 -2.29 8.72 0.75
CA SER A 51 -2.55 9.68 -0.32
C SER A 51 -2.47 11.12 0.18
N ARG A 52 -2.14 12.05 -0.72
CA ARG A 52 -2.23 13.49 -0.42
C ARG A 52 -3.70 13.94 -0.48
N GLY A 53 -4.14 14.69 0.52
CA GLY A 53 -5.51 15.17 0.59
C GLY A 53 -6.53 14.06 0.90
N LYS A 54 -7.75 14.21 0.37
CA LYS A 54 -8.83 13.23 0.58
C LYS A 54 -8.56 11.93 -0.19
N ALA A 55 -8.93 10.81 0.42
CA ALA A 55 -8.86 9.52 -0.25
C ALA A 55 -9.78 9.49 -1.49
N ILE A 56 -9.25 9.07 -2.62
CA ILE A 56 -9.97 8.95 -3.88
C ILE A 56 -10.24 7.47 -4.14
N LYS A 57 -11.47 7.14 -4.53
CA LYS A 57 -11.88 5.77 -4.87
C LYS A 57 -10.96 5.19 -5.95
N TYR A 58 -10.42 4.02 -5.70
CA TYR A 58 -9.53 3.24 -6.60
C TYR A 58 -8.25 3.95 -7.02
N TYR A 59 -7.88 5.06 -6.35
CA TYR A 59 -6.62 5.70 -6.66
C TYR A 59 -5.45 4.77 -6.34
N SER A 60 -4.69 4.44 -7.35
CA SER A 60 -3.46 3.66 -7.26
C SER A 60 -2.23 4.57 -7.37
N SER A 61 -1.24 4.33 -6.55
CA SER A 61 0.06 4.98 -6.63
C SER A 61 1.16 3.93 -6.74
N ASP A 62 2.33 4.31 -7.25
CA ASP A 62 3.52 3.45 -7.30
C ASP A 62 3.87 2.85 -5.95
N ARG A 63 3.52 3.54 -4.86
CA ARG A 63 3.75 3.06 -3.51
C ARG A 63 3.04 1.75 -3.21
N ILE A 64 1.81 1.54 -3.69
CA ILE A 64 1.10 0.27 -3.54
C ILE A 64 1.90 -0.86 -4.19
N THR A 65 2.37 -0.64 -5.42
CA THR A 65 3.19 -1.62 -6.17
C THR A 65 4.46 -1.96 -5.41
N GLN A 66 5.16 -0.94 -4.89
CA GLN A 66 6.40 -1.12 -4.14
C GLN A 66 6.18 -1.89 -2.83
N ILE A 67 5.11 -1.61 -2.10
CA ILE A 67 4.80 -2.28 -0.85
C ILE A 67 4.40 -3.74 -1.13
N ILE A 68 3.36 -3.95 -1.93
CA ILE A 68 2.80 -5.29 -2.17
C ILE A 68 3.76 -6.16 -2.98
N GLY A 69 4.41 -5.59 -3.99
CA GLY A 69 5.38 -6.31 -4.82
C GLY A 69 6.55 -6.89 -4.04
N ASN A 70 6.95 -6.23 -2.95
CA ASN A 70 7.97 -6.74 -2.02
C ASN A 70 7.41 -7.71 -0.96
N GLY A 71 6.12 -8.01 -0.97
CA GLY A 71 5.50 -8.90 0.01
C GLY A 71 5.31 -8.29 1.38
N LEU A 72 5.32 -6.97 1.47
CA LEU A 72 5.03 -6.24 2.69
C LEU A 72 3.52 -6.12 2.90
N VAL A 73 3.10 -6.01 4.15
CA VAL A 73 1.70 -5.68 4.47
C VAL A 73 1.41 -4.25 4.05
N CYS A 74 0.49 -4.07 3.11
CA CYS A 74 0.01 -2.75 2.70
C CYS A 74 -1.12 -2.27 3.61
N LEU A 75 -0.91 -1.11 4.23
CA LEU A 75 -1.89 -0.42 5.05
C LEU A 75 -2.51 0.72 4.21
N ILE A 76 -3.83 0.73 4.04
CA ILE A 76 -4.53 1.68 3.17
C ILE A 76 -5.85 2.15 3.77
N ASP A 77 -6.22 3.40 3.53
CA ASP A 77 -7.50 3.97 3.96
C ASP A 77 -8.67 3.25 3.29
N GLU A 78 -9.66 2.79 4.06
CA GLU A 78 -10.84 2.07 3.54
C GLU A 78 -11.68 2.93 2.59
N LYS A 79 -11.60 4.26 2.69
CA LYS A 79 -12.29 5.17 1.77
C LYS A 79 -11.81 5.05 0.33
N THR A 80 -10.62 4.47 0.10
CA THR A 80 -10.11 4.17 -1.25
C THR A 80 -10.86 3.03 -1.94
N LYS A 81 -11.69 2.27 -1.20
CA LYS A 81 -12.49 1.14 -1.71
C LYS A 81 -11.66 0.00 -2.34
N TYR A 82 -10.40 -0.15 -1.90
CA TYR A 82 -9.57 -1.28 -2.33
C TYR A 82 -10.09 -2.64 -1.81
N GLN A 83 -11.01 -2.64 -0.84
CA GLN A 83 -11.75 -3.83 -0.41
C GLN A 83 -12.54 -4.51 -1.54
N ASP A 84 -12.85 -3.78 -2.62
CA ASP A 84 -13.49 -4.34 -3.81
C ASP A 84 -12.55 -5.26 -4.59
N PHE A 85 -11.24 -5.14 -4.36
CA PHE A 85 -10.20 -5.93 -5.03
C PHE A 85 -9.44 -6.87 -4.09
N PHE A 86 -9.24 -6.48 -2.83
CA PHE A 86 -8.45 -7.23 -1.84
C PHE A 86 -9.26 -7.50 -0.58
N SER A 87 -9.10 -8.69 -0.03
CA SER A 87 -9.66 -9.04 1.27
C SER A 87 -8.74 -8.57 2.43
N SER A 88 -9.25 -8.65 3.65
CA SER A 88 -8.46 -8.38 4.86
C SER A 88 -7.31 -9.39 5.10
N GLU A 89 -7.31 -10.52 4.38
CA GLU A 89 -6.20 -11.48 4.40
C GLU A 89 -5.06 -11.12 3.42
N GLU A 90 -5.24 -10.09 2.60
CA GLU A 90 -4.32 -9.70 1.52
C GLU A 90 -3.82 -8.26 1.67
N MET A 91 -4.59 -7.42 2.38
CA MET A 91 -4.31 -6.00 2.60
C MET A 91 -4.96 -5.55 3.90
N VAL A 92 -4.41 -4.55 4.57
CA VAL A 92 -4.95 -4.02 5.80
C VAL A 92 -5.61 -2.66 5.55
N PHE A 93 -6.92 -2.61 5.80
CA PHE A 93 -7.72 -1.40 5.64
C PHE A 93 -7.89 -0.72 6.99
N TYR A 94 -7.79 0.60 7.04
CA TYR A 94 -8.00 1.37 8.26
C TYR A 94 -9.03 2.49 8.05
N LYS A 95 -9.76 2.81 9.13
CA LYS A 95 -10.84 3.82 9.15
C LYS A 95 -10.35 5.19 9.57
N ASN A 96 -9.47 5.22 10.56
CA ASN A 96 -8.93 6.42 11.18
C ASN A 96 -7.57 6.14 11.82
N LEU A 97 -6.99 7.14 12.44
CA LEU A 97 -5.64 7.08 13.00
C LEU A 97 -5.52 6.06 14.16
N SER A 98 -6.52 5.98 15.03
CA SER A 98 -6.52 5.03 16.15
C SER A 98 -6.57 3.58 15.66
N ASP A 99 -7.52 3.27 14.76
CA ASP A 99 -7.66 1.96 14.13
C ASP A 99 -6.38 1.55 13.36
N LEU A 100 -5.72 2.51 12.71
CA LEU A 100 -4.43 2.26 12.05
C LEU A 100 -3.35 1.88 13.07
N SER A 101 -3.23 2.62 14.17
CA SER A 101 -2.25 2.35 15.23
C SER A 101 -2.46 0.96 15.84
N GLU A 102 -3.70 0.60 16.20
CA GLU A 102 -4.03 -0.72 16.73
C GLU A 102 -3.65 -1.85 15.77
N LYS A 103 -3.97 -1.68 14.48
CA LYS A 103 -3.62 -2.67 13.45
C LYS A 103 -2.11 -2.80 13.24
N ILE A 104 -1.38 -1.70 13.24
CA ILE A 104 0.09 -1.70 13.17
C ILE A 104 0.67 -2.45 14.36
N GLN A 105 0.26 -2.15 15.58
CA GLN A 105 0.74 -2.81 16.79
C GLN A 105 0.44 -4.31 16.78
N LYS A 106 -0.79 -4.69 16.43
CA LYS A 106 -1.18 -6.10 16.32
C LYS A 106 -0.29 -6.86 15.34
N ILE A 107 -0.12 -6.32 14.13
CA ILE A 107 0.63 -6.97 13.05
C ILE A 107 2.14 -6.95 13.33
N SER A 108 2.66 -5.91 14.01
CA SER A 108 4.07 -5.84 14.38
C SER A 108 4.49 -6.96 15.34
N ARG A 109 3.59 -7.38 16.21
CA ARG A 109 3.80 -8.43 17.22
C ARG A 109 3.55 -9.84 16.70
N ASP A 110 2.80 -10.00 15.60
CA ASP A 110 2.47 -11.29 15.00
C ASP A 110 3.17 -11.48 13.65
N GLU A 111 4.36 -12.05 13.69
CA GLU A 111 5.17 -12.30 12.49
C GLU A 111 4.47 -13.27 11.52
N LYS A 112 3.80 -14.30 12.02
CA LYS A 112 3.14 -15.32 11.21
C LYS A 112 1.97 -14.70 10.43
N LEU A 113 1.14 -13.91 11.12
CA LEU A 113 0.04 -13.15 10.50
C LEU A 113 0.57 -12.18 9.45
N ARG A 114 1.60 -11.41 9.79
CA ARG A 114 2.24 -10.43 8.90
C ARG A 114 2.75 -11.07 7.62
N LYS A 115 3.52 -12.16 7.73
CA LYS A 115 4.03 -12.90 6.57
C LYS A 115 2.91 -13.47 5.71
N LYS A 116 1.84 -14.00 6.34
CA LYS A 116 0.67 -14.55 5.65
C LYS A 116 -0.03 -13.46 4.82
N ILE A 117 -0.32 -12.30 5.41
CA ILE A 117 -1.00 -11.18 4.71
C ILE A 117 -0.12 -10.66 3.57
N GLY A 118 1.15 -10.38 3.81
CA GLY A 118 2.06 -9.87 2.79
C GLY A 118 2.21 -10.82 1.60
N GLN A 119 2.37 -12.12 1.86
CA GLN A 119 2.49 -13.13 0.81
C GLN A 119 1.19 -13.27 -0.01
N LYS A 120 0.02 -13.35 0.64
CA LYS A 120 -1.26 -13.41 -0.06
C LYS A 120 -1.51 -12.17 -0.92
N GLY A 121 -1.22 -10.98 -0.38
CA GLY A 121 -1.32 -9.71 -1.10
C GLY A 121 -0.43 -9.70 -2.34
N LYS A 122 0.85 -10.09 -2.20
CA LYS A 122 1.80 -10.20 -3.30
C LYS A 122 1.31 -11.13 -4.40
N LEU A 123 0.90 -12.36 -4.04
CA LEU A 123 0.42 -13.34 -5.01
C LEU A 123 -0.78 -12.82 -5.80
N LYS A 124 -1.74 -12.20 -5.12
CA LYS A 124 -2.91 -11.63 -5.79
C LYS A 124 -2.55 -10.45 -6.67
N TYR A 125 -1.70 -9.54 -6.18
CA TYR A 125 -1.25 -8.40 -6.96
C TYR A 125 -0.53 -8.84 -8.24
N MET A 126 0.42 -9.76 -8.13
CA MET A 126 1.15 -10.30 -9.27
C MET A 126 0.24 -11.07 -10.26
N LYS A 127 -0.82 -11.70 -9.77
CA LYS A 127 -1.78 -12.41 -10.63
C LYS A 127 -2.66 -11.46 -11.44
N TYR A 128 -3.13 -10.37 -10.84
CA TYR A 128 -4.18 -9.53 -11.44
C TYR A 128 -3.74 -8.14 -11.87
N PHE A 129 -2.69 -7.58 -11.27
CA PHE A 129 -2.26 -6.19 -11.46
C PHE A 129 -0.83 -6.08 -12.02
N ASN A 130 -0.27 -7.15 -12.56
CA ASN A 130 1.06 -7.12 -13.15
C ASN A 130 1.10 -6.26 -14.43
N SER A 131 2.30 -5.79 -14.79
CA SER A 131 2.53 -4.88 -15.93
C SER A 131 2.02 -5.45 -17.26
N ASN A 132 2.17 -6.76 -17.49
CA ASN A 132 1.71 -7.41 -18.72
C ASN A 132 0.19 -7.31 -18.87
N LYS A 133 -0.57 -7.57 -17.79
CA LYS A 133 -2.04 -7.44 -17.81
C LYS A 133 -2.48 -6.00 -18.00
N VAL A 134 -1.80 -5.04 -17.37
CA VAL A 134 -2.09 -3.61 -17.54
C VAL A 134 -1.81 -3.18 -18.98
N ALA A 135 -0.66 -3.53 -19.53
CA ALA A 135 -0.30 -3.23 -20.91
C ALA A 135 -1.29 -3.87 -21.91
N GLN A 136 -1.63 -5.13 -21.72
CA GLN A 136 -2.62 -5.83 -22.54
C GLN A 136 -3.97 -5.10 -22.51
N PHE A 137 -4.47 -4.75 -21.33
CA PHE A 137 -5.72 -4.00 -21.19
C PHE A 137 -5.69 -2.67 -21.94
N ILE A 138 -4.61 -1.91 -21.82
CA ILE A 138 -4.44 -0.63 -22.52
C ILE A 138 -4.50 -0.85 -24.05
N ILE A 139 -3.73 -1.82 -24.57
CA ILE A 139 -3.71 -2.14 -26.00
C ILE A 139 -5.08 -2.55 -26.51
N GLU A 140 -5.76 -3.48 -25.81
CA GLU A 140 -7.10 -3.97 -26.20
C GLU A 140 -8.12 -2.83 -26.22
N LYS A 141 -8.10 -1.93 -25.23
CA LYS A 141 -9.02 -0.79 -25.17
C LYS A 141 -8.71 0.27 -26.24
N THR A 142 -7.44 0.54 -26.49
CA THR A 142 -7.02 1.54 -27.49
C THR A 142 -7.37 1.09 -28.91
N LEU A 143 -7.20 -0.18 -29.21
CA LEU A 143 -7.46 -0.75 -30.55
C LEU A 143 -8.89 -1.27 -30.74
N GLY A 144 -9.77 -1.13 -29.75
CA GLY A 144 -11.14 -1.65 -29.81
C GLY A 144 -11.24 -3.17 -29.87
N ILE A 145 -10.20 -3.90 -29.45
CA ILE A 145 -10.16 -5.34 -29.45
C ILE A 145 -11.04 -5.88 -28.33
N LYS A 146 -11.95 -6.82 -28.66
CA LYS A 146 -12.76 -7.51 -27.66
C LYS A 146 -11.87 -8.41 -26.81
N SER A 147 -11.73 -8.07 -25.53
CA SER A 147 -10.89 -8.84 -24.60
C SER A 147 -11.44 -10.24 -24.36
N LYS A 148 -10.54 -11.23 -24.37
CA LYS A 148 -10.78 -12.59 -23.86
C LYS A 148 -10.24 -12.74 -22.42
N SER A 149 -9.53 -11.74 -21.91
CA SER A 149 -8.90 -11.76 -20.60
C SER A 149 -9.82 -11.19 -19.53
N PHE A 150 -9.75 -11.77 -18.34
CA PHE A 150 -10.41 -11.23 -17.15
C PHE A 150 -9.54 -10.15 -16.50
N TYR A 151 -10.11 -8.97 -16.35
CA TYR A 151 -9.51 -7.84 -15.62
C TYR A 151 -10.33 -7.53 -14.38
N LEU A 152 -9.71 -7.64 -13.21
CA LEU A 152 -10.39 -7.46 -11.92
C LEU A 152 -10.98 -6.05 -11.75
N TRP A 153 -10.40 -5.05 -12.41
CA TRP A 153 -10.81 -3.64 -12.36
C TRP A 153 -11.81 -3.22 -13.46
N SER A 154 -12.17 -4.11 -14.34
CA SER A 154 -13.04 -3.86 -15.51
C SER A 154 -14.41 -4.51 -15.30
N LYS A 155 -15.09 -4.11 -14.21
CA LYS A 155 -16.48 -4.51 -13.94
C LYS A 155 -17.44 -3.49 -14.51
#